data_56491936d8b4c9c24fb8c892bd2225ad
#
_entry.id   56491936d8b4c9c24fb8c892bd2225ad
#
_cell.length_a   1.000
_cell.length_b   1.000
_cell.length_c   1.000
_cell.angle_alpha   90.00
_cell.angle_beta   90.00
_cell.angle_gamma   90.00
#
_symmetry.space_group_name_H-M   'P 1'
#
loop_
_entity.id
_entity.type
_entity.pdbx_description
1 polymer ?
#
loop_
_entity_poly.entity_id
_entity_poly.type
_entity_poly.pdbx_seq_one_letter_code
_entity_poly.pdbx_strand_id
1 'polypeptide(L)'
;MNLSQTSSRFGALVGAVATSAVLLFAAPQAHANAGRFYTVELAQPAVSSKAVVRGVVFQCEGTSCRAPLASSAPRNVCASVAKEFGEVTSFKAGDRVLEADDIANCNAKKKVVLA
;
A
#
# COMPACT_ATOMS: atom_id res chain seq x y z
N MET A 1 -3.82 6.26 63.67
CA MET A 1 -3.33 7.53 63.23
C MET A 1 -2.62 7.54 61.92
N ASN A 2 -1.81 6.57 61.64
CA ASN A 2 -1.02 6.59 60.44
C ASN A 2 -1.65 5.89 59.26
N LEU A 3 -2.84 5.42 59.42
CA LEU A 3 -3.51 4.62 58.41
C LEU A 3 -3.92 5.44 57.20
N SER A 4 -4.15 6.72 57.36
CA SER A 4 -4.63 7.55 56.27
C SER A 4 -3.56 7.86 55.24
N GLN A 5 -2.32 7.68 55.61
CA GLN A 5 -1.23 8.02 54.67
C GLN A 5 -0.95 6.94 53.65
N THR A 6 -1.35 5.75 53.98
CA THR A 6 -1.06 4.63 53.09
C THR A 6 -1.91 4.60 51.86
N SER A 7 -3.11 5.12 51.95
CA SER A 7 -4.03 5.02 50.82
C SER A 7 -3.69 5.94 49.65
N SER A 8 -3.00 7.03 49.92
CA SER A 8 -2.69 7.97 48.88
C SER A 8 -1.58 7.50 47.94
N ARG A 9 -0.83 6.54 48.39
CA ARG A 9 0.30 6.06 47.58
C ARG A 9 -0.14 5.15 46.46
N PHE A 10 -1.23 4.49 46.61
CA PHE A 10 -1.70 3.57 45.58
C PHE A 10 -2.24 4.25 44.35
N GLY A 11 -2.77 5.42 44.49
CA GLY A 11 -3.32 6.15 43.36
C GLY A 11 -2.27 6.57 42.35
N ALA A 12 -1.06 6.83 42.80
CA ALA A 12 -0.01 7.30 41.93
C ALA A 12 0.53 6.20 41.01
N LEU A 13 0.49 4.97 41.48
CA LEU A 13 1.04 3.86 40.71
C LEU A 13 0.19 3.48 39.51
N VAL A 14 -1.13 3.66 39.64
CA VAL A 14 -2.03 3.27 38.56
C VAL A 14 -1.91 4.18 37.35
N GLY A 15 -1.61 5.45 37.56
CA GLY A 15 -1.50 6.39 36.49
C GLY A 15 -0.30 6.16 35.58
N ALA A 16 0.78 5.62 36.14
CA ALA A 16 2.00 5.41 35.38
C ALA A 16 1.88 4.28 34.35
N VAL A 17 1.06 3.30 34.63
CA VAL A 17 0.92 2.14 33.76
C VAL A 17 0.14 2.48 32.49
N ALA A 18 -0.83 3.36 32.59
CA ALA A 18 -1.69 3.69 31.47
C ALA A 18 -0.96 4.42 30.35
N THR A 19 0.04 5.22 30.67
CA THR A 19 0.75 6.00 29.67
C THR A 19 1.65 5.19 28.78
N SER A 20 2.21 4.10 29.29
CA SER A 20 3.14 3.31 28.49
C SER A 20 2.45 2.52 27.38
N ALA A 21 1.19 2.18 27.55
CA ALA A 21 0.49 1.36 26.56
C ALA A 21 0.24 2.10 25.25
N VAL A 22 0.09 3.41 25.30
CA VAL A 22 -0.23 4.20 24.11
C VAL A 22 0.92 4.25 23.14
N LEU A 23 2.15 4.24 23.63
CA LEU A 23 3.32 4.38 22.79
C LEU A 23 3.56 3.18 21.87
N LEU A 24 3.04 2.02 22.25
CA LEU A 24 3.29 0.82 21.47
C LEU A 24 2.51 0.76 20.17
N PHE A 25 1.41 1.48 20.05
CA PHE A 25 0.59 1.45 18.86
C PHE A 25 1.12 2.32 17.72
N ALA A 26 1.98 3.27 18.02
CA ALA A 26 2.48 4.17 16.98
C ALA A 26 3.56 3.53 16.11
N ALA A 27 4.34 2.61 16.66
CA ALA A 27 5.49 2.05 15.98
C ALA A 27 5.18 1.19 14.75
N PRO A 28 4.18 0.28 14.76
CA PRO A 28 3.98 -0.61 13.61
C PRO A 28 3.54 0.07 12.33
N GLN A 29 2.89 1.21 12.42
CA GLN A 29 2.35 1.87 11.24
C GLN A 29 3.40 2.44 10.31
N ALA A 30 4.58 2.76 10.84
CA ALA A 30 5.65 3.34 10.03
C ALA A 30 6.17 2.38 8.98
N HIS A 31 6.08 1.08 9.21
CA HIS A 31 6.60 0.08 8.29
C HIS A 31 5.61 -0.36 7.22
N ALA A 32 4.34 -0.07 7.41
CA ALA A 32 3.29 -0.55 6.51
C ALA A 32 3.43 -0.03 5.08
N ASN A 33 4.01 1.15 4.90
CA ASN A 33 4.13 1.78 3.59
C ASN A 33 5.46 1.51 2.90
N ALA A 34 6.40 0.85 3.57
CA ALA A 34 7.77 0.72 3.08
C ALA A 34 7.89 -0.05 1.77
N GLY A 35 7.01 -1.00 1.51
CA GLY A 35 7.05 -1.82 0.32
C GLY A 35 6.08 -1.41 -0.76
N ARG A 36 5.46 -0.25 -0.65
CA ARG A 36 4.43 0.19 -1.60
C ARG A 36 4.85 1.47 -2.29
N PHE A 37 5.27 1.35 -3.51
CA PHE A 37 5.50 2.51 -4.35
C PHE A 37 4.37 2.69 -5.34
N TYR A 38 3.92 1.62 -5.98
CA TYR A 38 2.82 1.66 -6.94
C TYR A 38 1.51 1.25 -6.29
N THR A 39 0.45 1.96 -6.64
CA THR A 39 -0.92 1.61 -6.28
C THR A 39 -1.74 1.65 -7.56
N VAL A 40 -2.38 0.54 -7.89
CA VAL A 40 -3.08 0.38 -9.16
C VAL A 40 -4.50 -0.08 -8.89
N GLU A 41 -5.45 0.52 -9.61
CA GLU A 41 -6.83 0.04 -9.62
C GLU A 41 -7.15 -0.53 -10.98
N LEU A 42 -7.80 -1.68 -10.99
CA LEU A 42 -8.21 -2.36 -12.20
C LEU A 42 -9.72 -2.21 -12.40
N ALA A 43 -10.16 -2.35 -13.64
CA ALA A 43 -11.59 -2.30 -13.96
C ALA A 43 -12.31 -3.52 -13.41
N GLN A 44 -11.62 -4.66 -13.34
CA GLN A 44 -12.18 -5.91 -12.84
C GLN A 44 -11.15 -6.61 -11.97
N PRO A 45 -11.57 -7.60 -11.17
CA PRO A 45 -10.63 -8.32 -10.33
C PRO A 45 -9.47 -8.90 -11.16
N ALA A 46 -8.27 -8.83 -10.60
CA ALA A 46 -7.06 -9.29 -11.27
C ALA A 46 -7.17 -10.77 -11.62
N VAL A 47 -6.66 -11.15 -12.80
CA VAL A 47 -6.67 -12.55 -13.22
C VAL A 47 -5.68 -13.38 -12.42
N SER A 48 -4.74 -12.73 -11.76
CA SER A 48 -3.74 -13.38 -10.92
C SER A 48 -3.53 -12.54 -9.68
N SER A 49 -3.32 -13.18 -8.52
CA SER A 49 -3.11 -12.45 -7.28
C SER A 49 -1.68 -11.94 -7.12
N LYS A 50 -0.75 -12.45 -7.90
CA LYS A 50 0.66 -12.10 -7.76
C LYS A 50 1.40 -12.40 -9.04
N ALA A 51 2.26 -11.48 -9.48
CA ALA A 51 3.12 -11.71 -10.64
C ALA A 51 4.29 -10.75 -10.59
N VAL A 52 5.38 -11.13 -11.25
CA VAL A 52 6.55 -10.26 -11.39
C VAL A 52 6.35 -9.38 -12.62
N VAL A 53 6.39 -8.08 -12.40
CA VAL A 53 6.22 -7.08 -13.45
C VAL A 53 7.41 -6.13 -13.38
N ARG A 54 8.15 -6.05 -14.47
CA ARG A 54 9.32 -5.16 -14.55
C ARG A 54 10.29 -5.36 -13.38
N GLY A 55 10.48 -6.62 -12.98
CA GLY A 55 11.47 -6.97 -11.95
C GLY A 55 10.99 -6.85 -10.52
N VAL A 56 9.76 -6.44 -10.28
CA VAL A 56 9.22 -6.37 -8.92
C VAL A 56 7.93 -7.16 -8.82
N VAL A 57 7.62 -7.61 -7.62
CA VAL A 57 6.43 -8.43 -7.39
C VAL A 57 5.23 -7.53 -7.14
N PHE A 58 4.23 -7.66 -7.99
CA PHE A 58 2.93 -7.02 -7.79
C PHE A 58 2.00 -7.99 -7.10
N GLN A 59 1.30 -7.48 -6.10
CA GLN A 59 0.31 -8.25 -5.37
C GLN A 59 -1.05 -7.59 -5.54
N CYS A 60 -2.04 -8.38 -5.92
CA CYS A 60 -3.39 -7.89 -6.19
C CYS A 60 -4.39 -8.55 -5.26
N GLU A 61 -5.34 -7.75 -4.77
CA GLU A 61 -6.48 -8.23 -4.02
C GLU A 61 -7.72 -7.61 -4.67
N GLY A 62 -8.53 -8.44 -5.32
CA GLY A 62 -9.66 -7.95 -6.07
C GLY A 62 -9.19 -7.04 -7.21
N THR A 63 -9.59 -5.77 -7.18
CA THR A 63 -9.21 -4.78 -8.20
C THR A 63 -8.02 -3.93 -7.82
N SER A 64 -7.46 -4.10 -6.63
CA SER A 64 -6.35 -3.29 -6.14
C SER A 64 -5.04 -4.04 -6.21
N CYS A 65 -4.02 -3.42 -6.78
CA CYS A 65 -2.68 -3.99 -6.87
C CYS A 65 -1.66 -3.03 -6.30
N ARG A 66 -0.58 -3.57 -5.74
CA ARG A 66 0.50 -2.77 -5.18
C ARG A 66 1.83 -3.44 -5.36
N ALA A 67 2.89 -2.65 -5.41
CA ALA A 67 4.25 -3.16 -5.57
C ALA A 67 5.28 -2.13 -5.12
N PRO A 68 6.50 -2.59 -4.81
CA PRO A 68 7.61 -1.68 -4.54
C PRO A 68 8.11 -1.03 -5.82
N LEU A 69 9.05 -0.10 -5.69
CA LEU A 69 9.58 0.65 -6.82
C LEU A 69 10.32 -0.26 -7.81
N ALA A 70 9.98 -0.10 -9.09
CA ALA A 70 10.73 -0.69 -10.20
C ALA A 70 11.57 0.39 -10.87
N SER A 71 12.57 -0.04 -11.63
CA SER A 71 13.47 0.90 -12.31
C SER A 71 12.89 1.46 -13.61
N SER A 72 11.80 0.90 -14.11
CA SER A 72 11.16 1.33 -15.36
C SER A 72 10.33 2.58 -15.16
N ALA A 73 10.10 3.33 -16.23
CA ALA A 73 9.23 4.50 -16.17
C ALA A 73 7.80 4.10 -15.83
N PRO A 74 7.06 4.94 -15.10
CA PRO A 74 5.69 4.60 -14.68
C PRO A 74 4.77 4.16 -15.81
N ARG A 75 4.86 4.79 -16.98
CA ARG A 75 4.04 4.39 -18.12
C ARG A 75 4.32 2.98 -18.58
N ASN A 76 5.58 2.58 -18.54
CA ASN A 76 5.96 1.21 -18.92
C ASN A 76 5.51 0.20 -17.90
N VAL A 77 5.59 0.54 -16.63
CA VAL A 77 5.09 -0.33 -15.58
C VAL A 77 3.58 -0.51 -15.73
N CYS A 78 2.86 0.57 -15.98
CA CYS A 78 1.41 0.52 -16.17
C CYS A 78 1.03 -0.40 -17.33
N ALA A 79 1.70 -0.27 -18.48
CA ALA A 79 1.42 -1.12 -19.63
C ALA A 79 1.66 -2.59 -19.32
N SER A 80 2.71 -2.88 -18.59
CA SER A 80 3.00 -4.27 -18.21
C SER A 80 1.99 -4.81 -17.21
N VAL A 81 1.53 -3.99 -16.29
CA VAL A 81 0.47 -4.36 -15.34
C VAL A 81 -0.82 -4.66 -16.09
N ALA A 82 -1.16 -3.84 -17.09
CA ALA A 82 -2.37 -4.06 -17.88
C ALA A 82 -2.32 -5.39 -18.61
N LYS A 83 -1.16 -5.76 -19.12
CA LYS A 83 -0.99 -7.06 -19.81
C LYS A 83 -1.12 -8.21 -18.84
N GLU A 84 -0.59 -8.06 -17.64
CA GLU A 84 -0.50 -9.16 -16.68
C GLU A 84 -1.79 -9.36 -15.91
N PHE A 85 -2.45 -8.27 -15.51
CA PHE A 85 -3.57 -8.35 -14.58
C PHE A 85 -4.91 -7.92 -15.15
N GLY A 86 -4.92 -7.14 -16.20
CA GLY A 86 -6.15 -6.65 -16.82
C GLY A 86 -6.19 -5.14 -16.95
N GLU A 87 -7.30 -4.62 -17.42
CA GLU A 87 -7.47 -3.21 -17.71
C GLU A 87 -7.26 -2.35 -16.46
N VAL A 88 -6.43 -1.31 -16.59
CA VAL A 88 -6.11 -0.37 -15.51
C VAL A 88 -7.03 0.83 -15.60
N THR A 89 -7.60 1.24 -14.46
CA THR A 89 -8.42 2.46 -14.39
C THR A 89 -7.70 3.58 -13.68
N SER A 90 -6.72 3.26 -12.81
CA SER A 90 -5.97 4.25 -12.05
C SER A 90 -4.58 3.70 -11.76
N PHE A 91 -3.59 4.57 -11.80
CA PHE A 91 -2.20 4.18 -11.56
C PHE A 91 -1.47 5.31 -10.85
N LYS A 92 -0.92 5.00 -9.70
CA LYS A 92 -0.16 5.96 -8.89
C LYS A 92 1.24 5.41 -8.63
N ALA A 93 2.25 6.22 -8.87
CA ALA A 93 3.65 5.86 -8.64
C ALA A 93 4.24 6.87 -7.66
N GLY A 94 4.37 6.48 -6.38
CA GLY A 94 4.76 7.40 -5.34
C GLY A 94 3.72 8.51 -5.21
N ASP A 95 4.14 9.75 -5.41
CA ASP A 95 3.23 10.89 -5.38
C ASP A 95 2.64 11.22 -6.74
N ARG A 96 3.06 10.53 -7.77
CA ARG A 96 2.68 10.83 -9.14
C ARG A 96 1.52 9.99 -9.59
N VAL A 97 0.45 10.62 -10.02
CA VAL A 97 -0.74 9.95 -10.55
C VAL A 97 -0.72 10.09 -12.07
N LEU A 98 -0.87 8.98 -12.78
CA LEU A 98 -0.94 9.01 -14.24
C LEU A 98 -2.26 9.63 -14.67
N GLU A 99 -2.19 10.46 -15.71
CA GLU A 99 -3.37 11.13 -16.25
C GLU A 99 -4.17 10.19 -17.16
N ALA A 100 -5.37 10.61 -17.49
CA ALA A 100 -6.28 9.79 -18.28
C ALA A 100 -5.65 9.33 -19.60
N ASP A 101 -4.88 10.21 -20.25
CA ASP A 101 -4.22 9.87 -21.52
C ASP A 101 -3.18 8.77 -21.33
N ASP A 102 -2.44 8.84 -20.24
CA ASP A 102 -1.43 7.81 -19.93
C ASP A 102 -2.10 6.47 -19.63
N ILE A 103 -3.21 6.51 -18.94
CA ILE A 103 -3.96 5.30 -18.62
C ILE A 103 -4.51 4.69 -19.91
N ALA A 104 -5.04 5.51 -20.80
CA ALA A 104 -5.56 5.03 -22.09
C ALA A 104 -4.45 4.38 -22.92
N ASN A 105 -3.27 5.00 -22.95
CA ASN A 105 -2.13 4.43 -23.68
C ASN A 105 -1.65 3.13 -23.06
N CYS A 106 -1.68 3.05 -21.76
CA CYS A 106 -1.34 1.86 -21.00
C CYS A 106 -2.20 0.67 -21.45
N ASN A 107 -3.51 0.88 -21.52
CA ASN A 107 -4.46 -0.15 -21.93
C ASN A 107 -4.41 -0.44 -23.42
N ALA A 108 -4.09 0.55 -24.22
CA ALA A 108 -3.97 0.38 -25.67
C ALA A 108 -2.80 -0.54 -26.02
N LYS A 109 -1.68 -0.43 -25.31
CA LYS A 109 -0.54 -1.30 -25.53
C LYS A 109 -0.87 -2.75 -25.25
N LYS A 110 -1.73 -2.98 -24.25
CA LYS A 110 -2.21 -4.33 -23.97
C LYS A 110 -2.94 -4.91 -25.17
N LYS A 111 -3.80 -4.14 -25.82
CA LYS A 111 -4.56 -4.59 -26.98
C LYS A 111 -3.68 -4.92 -28.18
N VAL A 112 -2.66 -4.10 -28.39
CA VAL A 112 -1.74 -4.29 -29.51
C VAL A 112 -1.01 -5.62 -29.40
N VAL A 113 -0.65 -6.01 -28.20
CA VAL A 113 0.06 -7.28 -27.99
C VAL A 113 -0.81 -8.47 -28.36
N LEU A 114 -2.13 -8.35 -28.19
CA LEU A 114 -3.04 -9.44 -28.49
C LEU A 114 -3.37 -9.57 -29.97
N ALA A 115 -3.16 -8.52 -30.70
CA ALA A 115 -3.41 -8.54 -32.14
C ALA A 115 -2.28 -9.26 -32.88
#